data_1bd73040b84f61ce16f3da9c9a4a31f8
#
_entry.id   1bd73040b84f61ce16f3da9c9a4a31f8
#
_cell.length_a   1.000
_cell.length_b   1.000
_cell.length_c   1.000
_cell.angle_alpha   90.00
_cell.angle_beta   90.00
_cell.angle_gamma   90.00
#
_symmetry.space_group_name_H-M   'P 1'
#
loop_
_entity.id
_entity.type
_entity.pdbx_description
1 polymer ?
#
loop_
_entity_poly.entity_id
_entity_poly.type
_entity_poly.pdbx_seq_one_letter_code
_entity_poly.pdbx_strand_id
1 'polypeptide(L)'
;HRPLLVWDAPGHGASRPFALDFSLMEQAEWLHGILVRERMGGPVLIGQSMGGYLAQCFMERFPGQARGFISIDSAPLQRRYVTAAELWALRRCELLYRCYPWSILRKAGARGCAETAQGQTLMKEMMDCYSKREFSALAGHGFRALAEAMAADLPYKVDCPALLLCGERD
;
A
#
# COMPACT_ATOMS: atom_id res chain seq x y z
N HIS A 1 21.93 -12.19 -13.38
CA HIS A 1 20.69 -12.27 -12.59
C HIS A 1 20.77 -11.30 -11.41
N ARG A 2 19.72 -10.50 -11.20
CA ARG A 2 19.59 -9.70 -9.98
C ARG A 2 18.58 -10.41 -9.06
N PRO A 3 18.84 -10.52 -7.76
CA PRO A 3 17.88 -11.12 -6.83
C PRO A 3 16.60 -10.27 -6.79
N LEU A 4 15.46 -10.93 -6.71
CA LEU A 4 14.14 -10.32 -6.57
C LEU A 4 13.52 -10.80 -5.27
N LEU A 5 13.02 -9.88 -4.45
CA LEU A 5 12.20 -10.15 -3.29
C LEU A 5 10.76 -9.70 -3.59
N VAL A 6 9.84 -10.64 -3.50
CA VAL A 6 8.40 -10.37 -3.47
C VAL A 6 7.88 -10.95 -2.15
N TRP A 7 7.12 -10.17 -1.41
CA TRP A 7 6.61 -10.59 -0.12
C TRP A 7 5.11 -10.34 0.00
N ASP A 8 4.44 -11.20 0.73
CA ASP A 8 3.07 -10.94 1.15
C ASP A 8 3.10 -10.00 2.35
N ALA A 9 2.61 -8.79 2.17
CA ALA A 9 2.50 -7.83 3.27
C ALA A 9 1.60 -8.39 4.39
N PRO A 10 1.78 -7.95 5.65
CA PRO A 10 0.96 -8.42 6.77
C PRO A 10 -0.53 -8.35 6.47
N GLY A 11 -1.25 -9.43 6.74
CA GLY A 11 -2.67 -9.57 6.40
C GLY A 11 -2.97 -9.97 4.96
N HIS A 12 -1.97 -10.12 4.08
CA HIS A 12 -2.12 -10.55 2.70
C HIS A 12 -1.56 -11.95 2.46
N GLY A 13 -2.04 -12.61 1.42
CA GLY A 13 -1.53 -13.88 0.92
C GLY A 13 -1.24 -14.91 2.01
N ALA A 14 -0.01 -15.43 2.04
CA ALA A 14 0.45 -16.38 3.05
C ALA A 14 0.74 -15.73 4.43
N SER A 15 0.80 -14.39 4.50
CA SER A 15 0.93 -13.65 5.76
C SER A 15 -0.41 -13.44 6.47
N ARG A 16 -1.34 -14.37 6.35
CA ARG A 16 -2.63 -14.42 7.05
C ARG A 16 -2.70 -15.64 7.99
N PRO A 17 -3.43 -15.54 9.12
CA PRO A 17 -3.99 -14.32 9.72
C PRO A 17 -2.93 -13.43 10.33
N PHE A 18 -3.19 -12.11 10.42
CA PHE A 18 -2.30 -11.15 11.05
C PHE A 18 -3.12 -10.09 11.83
N ALA A 19 -2.61 -9.65 12.98
CA ALA A 19 -3.22 -8.56 13.73
C ALA A 19 -3.13 -7.25 12.93
N LEU A 20 -4.24 -6.52 12.80
CA LEU A 20 -4.30 -5.28 12.01
C LEU A 20 -4.18 -4.07 12.93
N ASP A 21 -3.03 -3.95 13.61
CA ASP A 21 -2.71 -2.92 14.60
C ASP A 21 -1.33 -2.28 14.38
N PHE A 22 -0.84 -2.31 13.14
CA PHE A 22 0.48 -1.82 12.76
C PHE A 22 0.40 -0.59 11.83
N SER A 23 1.43 0.24 11.85
CA SER A 23 1.63 1.39 10.99
C SER A 23 2.39 1.03 9.69
N LEU A 24 2.40 1.95 8.71
CA LEU A 24 3.28 1.81 7.54
C LEU A 24 4.76 1.89 7.92
N MET A 25 5.11 2.61 8.99
CA MET A 25 6.49 2.66 9.49
C MET A 25 6.95 1.30 10.04
N GLU A 26 6.11 0.62 10.82
CA GLU A 26 6.43 -0.73 11.31
C GLU A 26 6.55 -1.73 10.16
N GLN A 27 5.70 -1.63 9.13
CA GLN A 27 5.86 -2.44 7.93
C GLN A 27 7.21 -2.18 7.23
N ALA A 28 7.65 -0.92 7.18
CA ALA A 28 8.95 -0.55 6.62
C ALA A 28 10.10 -1.16 7.44
N GLU A 29 9.98 -1.22 8.77
CA GLU A 29 10.95 -1.87 9.66
C GLU A 29 10.98 -3.39 9.42
N TRP A 30 9.83 -4.04 9.25
CA TRP A 30 9.79 -5.48 8.92
C TRP A 30 10.39 -5.77 7.55
N LEU A 31 10.08 -4.96 6.55
CA LEU A 31 10.69 -5.08 5.22
C LEU A 31 12.22 -4.94 5.31
N HIS A 32 12.71 -3.95 6.06
CA HIS A 32 14.14 -3.79 6.29
C HIS A 32 14.76 -5.03 6.97
N GLY A 33 14.11 -5.57 8.00
CA GLY A 33 14.56 -6.80 8.67
C GLY A 33 14.63 -8.00 7.70
N ILE A 34 13.67 -8.13 6.78
CA ILE A 34 13.70 -9.17 5.74
C ILE A 34 14.89 -8.96 4.80
N LEU A 35 15.09 -7.73 4.30
CA LEU A 35 16.21 -7.39 3.41
C LEU A 35 17.56 -7.70 4.06
N VAL A 36 17.74 -7.38 5.33
CA VAL A 36 18.95 -7.69 6.10
C VAL A 36 19.14 -9.21 6.22
N ARG A 37 18.11 -9.96 6.57
CA ARG A 37 18.15 -11.42 6.68
C ARG A 37 18.51 -12.09 5.37
N GLU A 38 17.92 -11.61 4.27
CA GLU A 38 18.17 -12.13 2.93
C GLU A 38 19.46 -11.55 2.28
N ARG A 39 20.22 -10.73 3.02
CA ARG A 39 21.47 -10.07 2.57
C ARG A 39 21.29 -9.24 1.29
N MET A 40 20.14 -8.60 1.15
CA MET A 40 19.80 -7.75 0.00
C MET A 40 20.07 -6.28 0.33
N GLY A 41 21.31 -5.85 0.21
CA GLY A 41 21.70 -4.45 0.43
C GLY A 41 21.41 -3.55 -0.77
N GLY A 42 20.99 -2.32 -0.51
CA GLY A 42 20.70 -1.31 -1.54
C GLY A 42 19.63 -1.73 -2.54
N PRO A 43 18.40 -2.06 -2.11
CA PRO A 43 17.34 -2.49 -3.00
C PRO A 43 16.88 -1.36 -3.92
N VAL A 44 16.36 -1.72 -5.10
CA VAL A 44 15.43 -0.87 -5.84
C VAL A 44 14.03 -1.23 -5.32
N LEU A 45 13.38 -0.27 -4.68
CA LEU A 45 12.01 -0.43 -4.18
C LEU A 45 11.03 -0.21 -5.32
N ILE A 46 10.14 -1.17 -5.54
CA ILE A 46 9.08 -1.07 -6.55
C ILE A 46 7.75 -1.24 -5.81
N GLY A 47 6.95 -0.20 -5.80
CA GLY A 47 5.68 -0.20 -5.08
C GLY A 47 4.53 0.36 -5.89
N GLN A 48 3.41 -0.38 -5.95
CA GLN A 48 2.15 0.10 -6.51
C GLN A 48 1.22 0.52 -5.37
N SER A 49 0.53 1.66 -5.53
CA SER A 49 -0.46 2.15 -4.58
C SER A 49 0.08 2.09 -3.14
N MET A 50 -0.48 1.27 -2.27
CA MET A 50 -0.02 1.09 -0.89
C MET A 50 1.47 0.71 -0.79
N GLY A 51 2.01 -0.05 -1.76
CA GLY A 51 3.42 -0.40 -1.83
C GLY A 51 4.33 0.81 -2.07
N GLY A 52 3.87 1.80 -2.81
CA GLY A 52 4.62 3.05 -3.01
C GLY A 52 4.64 3.93 -1.77
N TYR A 53 3.57 3.93 -0.97
CA TYR A 53 3.55 4.59 0.34
C TYR A 53 4.47 3.89 1.34
N LEU A 54 4.48 2.56 1.34
CA LEU A 54 5.41 1.78 2.15
C LEU A 54 6.88 2.07 1.78
N ALA A 55 7.19 2.19 0.48
CA ALA A 55 8.53 2.54 0.03
C ALA A 55 8.95 3.95 0.49
N GLN A 56 8.04 4.92 0.51
CA GLN A 56 8.31 6.25 1.06
C GLN A 56 8.57 6.18 2.58
N CYS A 57 7.81 5.39 3.32
CA CYS A 57 8.07 5.15 4.75
C CYS A 57 9.42 4.44 4.98
N PHE A 58 9.78 3.51 4.10
CA PHE A 58 11.10 2.86 4.17
C PHE A 58 12.25 3.85 3.99
N MET A 59 12.17 4.71 2.98
CA MET A 59 13.21 5.74 2.74
C MET A 59 13.28 6.77 3.86
N GLU A 60 12.14 7.14 4.44
CA GLU A 60 12.10 8.04 5.61
C GLU A 60 12.77 7.42 6.84
N ARG A 61 12.53 6.11 7.08
CA ARG A 61 13.05 5.39 8.25
C ARG A 61 14.50 4.97 8.11
N PHE A 62 14.93 4.68 6.87
CA PHE A 62 16.26 4.18 6.52
C PHE A 62 16.89 5.00 5.37
N PRO A 63 17.23 6.27 5.62
CA PRO A 63 17.79 7.15 4.59
C PRO A 63 19.05 6.56 3.96
N GLY A 64 19.21 6.71 2.64
CA GLY A 64 20.35 6.23 1.88
C GLY A 64 20.44 4.71 1.68
N GLN A 65 19.48 3.94 2.19
CA GLN A 65 19.52 2.48 2.03
C GLN A 65 18.86 1.98 0.74
N ALA A 66 17.97 2.74 0.12
CA ALA A 66 17.43 2.43 -1.19
C ALA A 66 18.36 2.93 -2.29
N ARG A 67 18.62 2.09 -3.31
CA ARG A 67 19.41 2.47 -4.50
C ARG A 67 18.54 3.10 -5.59
N GLY A 68 17.24 2.91 -5.55
CA GLY A 68 16.26 3.46 -6.49
C GLY A 68 14.84 3.22 -5.99
N PHE A 69 13.91 3.99 -6.54
CA PHE A 69 12.50 3.92 -6.22
C PHE A 69 11.65 3.94 -7.49
N ILE A 70 10.74 3.00 -7.64
CA ILE A 70 9.71 3.01 -8.68
C ILE A 70 8.36 3.06 -8.00
N SER A 71 7.67 4.17 -8.18
CA SER A 71 6.31 4.39 -7.68
C SER A 71 5.30 4.21 -8.81
N ILE A 72 4.29 3.39 -8.59
CA ILE A 72 3.20 3.16 -9.54
C ILE A 72 1.90 3.55 -8.83
N ASP A 73 1.20 4.56 -9.35
CA ASP A 73 -0.09 5.05 -8.86
C ASP A 73 -0.09 5.35 -7.34
N SER A 74 0.96 6.05 -6.86
CA SER A 74 1.07 6.44 -5.45
C SER A 74 1.46 7.91 -5.34
N ALA A 75 0.68 8.68 -4.60
CA ALA A 75 0.94 10.08 -4.33
C ALA A 75 2.06 10.27 -3.28
N PRO A 76 2.62 11.49 -3.15
CA PRO A 76 3.50 11.82 -2.03
C PRO A 76 2.74 11.77 -0.70
N LEU A 77 3.43 11.29 0.36
CA LEU A 77 2.86 11.17 1.71
C LEU A 77 2.79 12.48 2.50
N GLN A 78 3.45 13.55 2.04
CA GLN A 78 3.46 14.81 2.78
C GLN A 78 2.04 15.37 2.96
N ARG A 79 1.78 15.90 4.15
CA ARG A 79 0.48 16.43 4.58
C ARG A 79 -0.13 17.47 3.62
N ARG A 80 0.70 18.22 2.92
CA ARG A 80 0.29 19.27 1.96
C ARG A 80 -0.46 18.76 0.74
N TYR A 81 -0.35 17.45 0.45
CA TYR A 81 -1.01 16.83 -0.72
C TYR A 81 -2.33 16.14 -0.37
N VAL A 82 -2.80 16.27 0.88
CA VAL A 82 -4.06 15.67 1.33
C VAL A 82 -4.86 16.67 2.14
N THR A 83 -6.16 16.72 1.90
CA THR A 83 -7.09 17.60 2.64
C THR A 83 -7.53 16.94 3.96
N ALA A 84 -8.08 17.75 4.88
CA ALA A 84 -8.64 17.24 6.11
C ALA A 84 -9.85 16.30 5.86
N ALA A 85 -10.64 16.60 4.81
CA ALA A 85 -11.79 15.77 4.42
C ALA A 85 -11.35 14.39 3.92
N GLU A 86 -10.30 14.32 3.09
CA GLU A 86 -9.74 13.06 2.62
C GLU A 86 -9.18 12.23 3.77
N LEU A 87 -8.41 12.83 4.70
CA LEU A 87 -7.95 12.13 5.89
C LEU A 87 -9.10 11.58 6.73
N TRP A 88 -10.15 12.36 6.88
CA TRP A 88 -11.35 11.92 7.58
C TRP A 88 -12.02 10.74 6.87
N ALA A 89 -12.13 10.79 5.55
CA ALA A 89 -12.70 9.72 4.74
C ALA A 89 -11.86 8.44 4.81
N LEU A 90 -10.54 8.54 4.64
CA LEU A 90 -9.60 7.40 4.73
C LEU A 90 -9.74 6.67 6.07
N ARG A 91 -9.83 7.41 7.19
CA ARG A 91 -9.99 6.82 8.52
C ARG A 91 -11.32 6.08 8.73
N ARG A 92 -12.31 6.29 7.86
CA ARG A 92 -13.65 5.70 7.97
C ARG A 92 -13.98 4.68 6.87
N CYS A 93 -13.05 4.40 5.97
CA CYS A 93 -13.26 3.46 4.86
C CYS A 93 -13.74 2.08 5.33
N GLU A 94 -13.26 1.57 6.46
CA GLU A 94 -13.71 0.28 7.00
C GLU A 94 -15.23 0.24 7.21
N LEU A 95 -15.79 1.28 7.85
CA LEU A 95 -17.23 1.37 8.10
C LEU A 95 -18.02 1.40 6.80
N LEU A 96 -17.56 2.17 5.82
CA LEU A 96 -18.19 2.23 4.50
C LEU A 96 -18.19 0.85 3.84
N TYR A 97 -17.05 0.16 3.80
CA TYR A 97 -16.93 -1.17 3.20
C TYR A 97 -17.80 -2.21 3.91
N ARG A 98 -17.95 -2.13 5.23
CA ARG A 98 -18.84 -3.01 6.01
C ARG A 98 -20.31 -2.78 5.69
N CYS A 99 -20.72 -1.53 5.42
CA CYS A 99 -22.11 -1.17 5.11
C CYS A 99 -22.51 -1.52 3.67
N TYR A 100 -21.59 -1.43 2.71
CA TYR A 100 -21.93 -1.70 1.31
C TYR A 100 -22.19 -3.20 1.06
N PRO A 101 -23.17 -3.55 0.19
CA PRO A 101 -23.35 -4.93 -0.28
C PRO A 101 -22.07 -5.47 -0.95
N TRP A 102 -21.68 -6.69 -0.62
CA TRP A 102 -20.43 -7.28 -1.13
C TRP A 102 -20.34 -7.32 -2.65
N SER A 103 -21.45 -7.64 -3.33
CA SER A 103 -21.52 -7.67 -4.79
C SER A 103 -21.27 -6.30 -5.44
N ILE A 104 -21.72 -5.21 -4.78
CA ILE A 104 -21.50 -3.83 -5.25
C ILE A 104 -20.03 -3.45 -5.01
N LEU A 105 -19.52 -3.74 -3.81
CA LEU A 105 -18.13 -3.43 -3.46
C LEU A 105 -17.13 -4.13 -4.40
N ARG A 106 -17.36 -5.41 -4.72
CA ARG A 106 -16.53 -6.16 -5.69
C ARG A 106 -16.55 -5.54 -7.09
N LYS A 107 -17.72 -5.14 -7.58
CA LYS A 107 -17.84 -4.50 -8.89
C LYS A 107 -17.16 -3.14 -8.91
N ALA A 108 -17.36 -2.33 -7.88
CA ALA A 108 -16.75 -1.01 -7.76
C ALA A 108 -15.22 -1.12 -7.66
N GLY A 109 -14.71 -1.98 -6.78
CA GLY A 109 -13.29 -2.23 -6.63
C GLY A 109 -12.64 -2.73 -7.92
N ALA A 110 -13.26 -3.70 -8.62
CA ALA A 110 -12.73 -4.20 -9.88
C ALA A 110 -12.66 -3.12 -10.97
N ARG A 111 -13.69 -2.26 -11.07
CA ARG A 111 -13.73 -1.16 -12.04
C ARG A 111 -12.77 -0.01 -11.70
N GLY A 112 -12.60 0.26 -10.41
CA GLY A 112 -11.69 1.30 -9.94
C GLY A 112 -10.21 0.91 -10.04
N CYS A 113 -9.90 -0.39 -10.11
CA CYS A 113 -8.51 -0.87 -10.15
C CYS A 113 -8.07 -1.38 -11.53
N ALA A 114 -8.99 -1.58 -12.49
CA ALA A 114 -8.64 -2.10 -13.81
C ALA A 114 -9.62 -1.66 -14.90
N GLU A 115 -9.08 -1.22 -16.02
CA GLU A 115 -9.86 -0.85 -17.20
C GLU A 115 -10.29 -2.07 -18.03
N THR A 116 -9.42 -3.09 -18.12
CA THR A 116 -9.67 -4.27 -18.96
C THR A 116 -10.59 -5.29 -18.27
N ALA A 117 -11.40 -6.00 -19.06
CA ALA A 117 -12.24 -7.08 -18.52
C ALA A 117 -11.43 -8.16 -17.81
N GLN A 118 -10.24 -8.49 -18.34
CA GLN A 118 -9.33 -9.45 -17.71
C GLN A 118 -8.84 -8.94 -16.34
N GLY A 119 -8.38 -7.70 -16.26
CA GLY A 119 -7.94 -7.08 -15.00
C GLY A 119 -9.06 -7.02 -13.98
N GLN A 120 -10.30 -6.67 -14.40
CA GLN A 120 -11.46 -6.67 -13.51
C GLN A 120 -11.81 -8.08 -13.01
N THR A 121 -11.60 -9.11 -13.82
CA THR A 121 -11.81 -10.51 -13.40
C THR A 121 -10.78 -10.89 -12.34
N LEU A 122 -9.49 -10.64 -12.58
CA LEU A 122 -8.41 -10.91 -11.63
C LEU A 122 -8.62 -10.17 -10.30
N MET A 123 -9.07 -8.91 -10.35
CA MET A 123 -9.37 -8.14 -9.14
C MET A 123 -10.51 -8.78 -8.33
N LYS A 124 -11.58 -9.28 -8.99
CA LYS A 124 -12.67 -9.98 -8.30
C LYS A 124 -12.20 -11.29 -7.68
N GLU A 125 -11.40 -12.06 -8.40
CA GLU A 125 -10.80 -13.32 -7.90
C GLU A 125 -9.93 -13.05 -6.66
N MET A 126 -9.11 -12.00 -6.69
CA MET A 126 -8.33 -11.57 -5.54
C MET A 126 -9.24 -11.20 -4.35
N MET A 127 -10.29 -10.43 -4.57
CA MET A 127 -11.24 -10.08 -3.52
C MET A 127 -11.97 -11.31 -2.96
N ASP A 128 -12.22 -12.34 -3.78
CA ASP A 128 -12.88 -13.60 -3.37
C ASP A 128 -11.99 -14.47 -2.47
N CYS A 129 -10.69 -14.20 -2.40
CA CYS A 129 -9.80 -14.83 -1.43
C CYS A 129 -10.08 -14.38 0.02
N TYR A 130 -10.96 -13.39 0.22
CA TYR A 130 -11.34 -12.84 1.52
C TYR A 130 -12.84 -12.90 1.72
N SER A 131 -13.27 -13.11 2.95
CA SER A 131 -14.63 -12.77 3.32
C SER A 131 -14.82 -11.23 3.28
N LYS A 132 -16.07 -10.78 3.15
CA LYS A 132 -16.39 -9.34 3.22
C LYS A 132 -15.84 -8.70 4.49
N ARG A 133 -15.89 -9.40 5.63
CA ARG A 133 -15.41 -8.92 6.92
C ARG A 133 -13.90 -8.73 6.92
N GLU A 134 -13.16 -9.73 6.44
CA GLU A 134 -11.69 -9.68 6.35
C GLU A 134 -11.25 -8.59 5.40
N PHE A 135 -11.83 -8.52 4.19
CA PHE A 135 -11.52 -7.48 3.22
C PHE A 135 -11.78 -6.08 3.77
N SER A 136 -12.94 -5.85 4.40
CA SER A 136 -13.27 -4.55 4.97
C SER A 136 -12.32 -4.15 6.09
N ALA A 137 -11.93 -5.09 6.95
CA ALA A 137 -10.98 -4.85 8.03
C ALA A 137 -9.57 -4.54 7.48
N LEU A 138 -9.09 -5.35 6.53
CA LEU A 138 -7.76 -5.19 5.92
C LEU A 138 -7.65 -3.88 5.13
N ALA A 139 -8.59 -3.60 4.25
CA ALA A 139 -8.61 -2.36 3.47
C ALA A 139 -8.79 -1.13 4.38
N GLY A 140 -9.70 -1.22 5.36
CA GLY A 140 -9.92 -0.16 6.33
C GLY A 140 -8.69 0.14 7.18
N HIS A 141 -7.96 -0.91 7.59
CA HIS A 141 -6.68 -0.76 8.28
C HIS A 141 -5.64 -0.07 7.40
N GLY A 142 -5.47 -0.52 6.15
CA GLY A 142 -4.52 0.08 5.21
C GLY A 142 -4.77 1.58 4.99
N PHE A 143 -6.02 1.97 4.75
CA PHE A 143 -6.38 3.39 4.60
C PHE A 143 -6.20 4.21 5.88
N ARG A 144 -6.43 3.61 7.05
CA ARG A 144 -6.19 4.26 8.34
C ARG A 144 -4.70 4.48 8.58
N ALA A 145 -3.86 3.47 8.35
CA ALA A 145 -2.40 3.56 8.44
C ALA A 145 -1.83 4.60 7.44
N LEU A 146 -2.40 4.67 6.22
CA LEU A 146 -2.07 5.71 5.24
C LEU A 146 -2.41 7.10 5.76
N ALA A 147 -3.62 7.29 6.30
CA ALA A 147 -4.04 8.58 6.86
C ALA A 147 -3.19 9.00 8.06
N GLU A 148 -2.72 8.06 8.86
CA GLU A 148 -1.81 8.32 9.97
C GLU A 148 -0.41 8.74 9.48
N ALA A 149 0.13 8.06 8.47
CA ALA A 149 1.40 8.42 7.85
C ALA A 149 1.35 9.83 7.24
N MET A 150 0.27 10.16 6.50
CA MET A 150 0.09 11.51 5.94
C MET A 150 -0.10 12.58 7.03
N ALA A 151 -0.79 12.25 8.12
CA ALA A 151 -1.02 13.17 9.24
C ALA A 151 0.23 13.43 10.08
N ALA A 152 1.19 12.51 10.07
CA ALA A 152 2.48 12.65 10.76
C ALA A 152 3.36 13.75 10.16
N ASP A 153 3.07 14.16 8.91
CA ASP A 153 3.74 15.25 8.19
C ASP A 153 5.27 15.16 8.20
N LEU A 154 5.78 13.94 8.05
CA LEU A 154 7.21 13.70 7.93
C LEU A 154 7.72 14.14 6.55
N PRO A 155 9.02 14.41 6.39
CA PRO A 155 9.60 14.89 5.14
C PRO A 155 9.40 13.93 3.96
N TYR A 156 9.44 12.62 4.19
CA TYR A 156 9.36 11.56 3.17
C TYR A 156 10.25 11.86 1.96
N LYS A 157 11.52 12.15 2.25
CA LYS A 157 12.50 12.50 1.21
C LYS A 157 12.84 11.28 0.36
N VAL A 158 12.80 11.48 -0.95
CA VAL A 158 13.33 10.50 -1.92
C VAL A 158 14.78 10.92 -2.21
N ASP A 159 15.72 10.16 -1.66
CA ASP A 159 17.16 10.42 -1.71
C ASP A 159 17.92 9.53 -2.71
N CYS A 160 17.19 8.89 -3.63
CA CYS A 160 17.71 8.03 -4.68
C CYS A 160 17.04 8.34 -6.03
N PRO A 161 17.58 7.85 -7.17
CA PRO A 161 16.90 7.93 -8.45
C PRO A 161 15.50 7.35 -8.38
N ALA A 162 14.51 8.08 -8.89
CA ALA A 162 13.09 7.67 -8.83
C ALA A 162 12.44 7.70 -10.22
N LEU A 163 11.58 6.71 -10.46
CA LEU A 163 10.67 6.66 -11.59
C LEU A 163 9.24 6.67 -11.06
N LEU A 164 8.45 7.65 -11.49
CA LEU A 164 7.05 7.78 -11.12
C LEU A 164 6.20 7.40 -12.33
N LEU A 165 5.29 6.47 -12.14
CA LEU A 165 4.35 6.00 -13.14
C LEU A 165 2.94 6.22 -12.61
N CYS A 166 2.07 6.75 -13.45
CA CYS A 166 0.64 6.85 -13.18
C CYS A 166 -0.15 6.50 -14.44
N GLY A 167 -1.37 6.02 -14.25
CA GLY A 167 -2.30 5.84 -15.35
C GLY A 167 -2.71 7.18 -15.95
N GLU A 168 -3.01 7.20 -17.25
CA GLU A 168 -3.44 8.41 -17.96
C GLU A 168 -4.76 8.99 -17.40
N ARG A 169 -5.51 8.16 -16.67
CA ARG A 169 -6.84 8.48 -16.12
C ARG A 169 -6.92 8.41 -14.59
N ASP A 170 -5.79 8.30 -13.94
CA ASP A 170 -5.69 8.33 -12.47
C ASP A 170 -5.60 9.75 -11.92
#